data_1a5a7d14103fa64980930b2ee8915bda
#
_entry.id   1a5a7d14103fa64980930b2ee8915bda
#
_cell.length_a   1.000
_cell.length_b   1.000
_cell.length_c   1.000
_cell.angle_alpha   90.00
_cell.angle_beta   90.00
_cell.angle_gamma   90.00
#
_symmetry.space_group_name_H-M   'P 1'
#
loop_
_entity.id
_entity.type
_entity.pdbx_description
1 polymer ?
#
loop_
_entity_poly.entity_id
_entity_poly.type
_entity_poly.pdbx_seq_one_letter_code
_entity_poly.pdbx_strand_id
1 'polypeptide(L)'
;MTPSHAAAGPAGPEPTDSAAAWLRLGLAVLLSTIGGVGMWSVVVALPAIQADFGVARADAALPYTLAMIGFACGGVAMGRLADRFGVAVPLALGTILLVLGYLAVGHASSLWQVALAHGLLIGTGCSATFGPLMADISHWFMRRRGIAVSIAAAGNYLAGTIWPPVVQHFISVAGWRATHVGIGLFLLATMLPLVFLLRRRIEHHQPASPAAWRCRCRRCISSPIAAISAMAPRAAPRCCR
;
A
#
# COMPACT_ATOMS: atom_id res chain seq x y z
N MET A 1 16.55 -5.27 -55.63
CA MET A 1 15.93 -4.28 -54.74
C MET A 1 15.24 -5.06 -53.59
N THR A 2 15.92 -5.30 -52.50
CA THR A 2 15.38 -5.96 -51.29
C THR A 2 14.95 -4.87 -50.32
N PRO A 3 13.72 -4.89 -49.78
CA PRO A 3 13.30 -3.92 -48.77
C PRO A 3 14.04 -4.24 -47.44
N SER A 4 14.78 -3.24 -47.00
CA SER A 4 15.43 -3.23 -45.69
C SER A 4 14.36 -3.28 -44.57
N HIS A 5 14.25 -4.40 -43.89
CA HIS A 5 13.55 -4.46 -42.63
C HIS A 5 14.31 -3.61 -41.61
N ALA A 6 13.88 -2.36 -41.41
CA ALA A 6 14.28 -1.57 -40.27
C ALA A 6 13.85 -2.30 -38.99
N ALA A 7 14.82 -2.90 -38.32
CA ALA A 7 14.62 -3.48 -37.00
C ALA A 7 14.13 -2.36 -36.07
N ALA A 8 12.92 -2.49 -35.58
CA ALA A 8 12.40 -1.65 -34.50
C ALA A 8 13.37 -1.76 -33.35
N GLY A 9 14.08 -0.69 -33.04
CA GLY A 9 14.96 -0.62 -31.89
C GLY A 9 14.18 -0.92 -30.62
N PRO A 10 14.86 -1.43 -29.58
CA PRO A 10 14.20 -1.70 -28.31
C PRO A 10 13.52 -0.43 -27.83
N ALA A 11 12.23 -0.52 -27.54
CA ALA A 11 11.44 0.58 -26.99
C ALA A 11 12.23 1.17 -25.82
N GLY A 12 12.58 2.45 -25.91
CA GLY A 12 13.31 3.17 -24.86
C GLY A 12 12.53 3.09 -23.55
N PRO A 13 13.18 3.32 -22.41
CA PRO A 13 12.48 3.33 -21.13
C PRO A 13 11.31 4.30 -21.22
N GLU A 14 10.11 3.81 -20.92
CA GLU A 14 8.87 4.58 -20.87
C GLU A 14 9.11 5.90 -20.13
N PRO A 15 8.59 7.03 -20.62
CA PRO A 15 8.86 8.33 -20.02
C PRO A 15 8.43 8.33 -18.55
N THR A 16 9.40 8.37 -17.67
CA THR A 16 9.21 8.69 -16.25
C THR A 16 8.45 10.01 -16.18
N ASP A 17 7.44 10.11 -15.29
CA ASP A 17 6.48 11.22 -15.19
C ASP A 17 5.38 11.24 -16.28
N SER A 18 5.02 10.09 -16.85
CA SER A 18 3.94 9.96 -17.85
C SER A 18 2.55 10.21 -17.26
N ALA A 19 1.55 10.47 -18.12
CA ALA A 19 0.15 10.58 -17.70
C ALA A 19 -0.34 9.33 -16.95
N ALA A 20 0.18 8.14 -17.29
CA ALA A 20 -0.10 6.90 -16.58
C ALA A 20 0.45 6.91 -15.14
N ALA A 21 1.62 7.51 -14.90
CA ALA A 21 2.18 7.66 -13.55
C ALA A 21 1.32 8.60 -12.68
N TRP A 22 0.82 9.69 -13.25
CA TRP A 22 -0.09 10.60 -12.55
C TRP A 22 -1.44 9.96 -12.21
N LEU A 23 -1.99 9.18 -13.14
CA LEU A 23 -3.22 8.43 -12.86
C LEU A 23 -3.01 7.40 -11.74
N ARG A 24 -1.87 6.72 -11.74
CA ARG A 24 -1.48 5.77 -10.68
C ARG A 24 -1.34 6.47 -9.34
N LEU A 25 -0.74 7.66 -9.32
CA LEU A 25 -0.66 8.50 -8.12
C LEU A 25 -2.06 8.85 -7.59
N GLY A 26 -2.99 9.26 -8.47
CA GLY A 26 -4.37 9.52 -8.08
C GLY A 26 -5.07 8.30 -7.48
N LEU A 27 -4.87 7.12 -8.07
CA LEU A 27 -5.38 5.85 -7.51
C LEU A 27 -4.75 5.52 -6.15
N ALA A 28 -3.46 5.77 -5.97
CA ALA A 28 -2.78 5.57 -4.69
C ALA A 28 -3.30 6.50 -3.60
N VAL A 29 -3.54 7.78 -3.92
CA VAL A 29 -4.17 8.74 -2.99
C VAL A 29 -5.56 8.28 -2.59
N LEU A 30 -6.39 7.85 -3.54
CA LEU A 30 -7.73 7.32 -3.26
C LEU A 30 -7.68 6.07 -2.36
N LEU A 31 -6.83 5.10 -2.69
CA LEU A 31 -6.65 3.89 -1.87
C LEU A 31 -6.16 4.21 -0.46
N SER A 32 -5.21 5.13 -0.33
CA SER A 32 -4.69 5.57 0.97
C SER A 32 -5.76 6.32 1.77
N THR A 33 -6.60 7.15 1.13
CA THR A 33 -7.69 7.88 1.77
C THR A 33 -8.79 6.92 2.23
N ILE A 34 -9.19 5.97 1.40
CA ILE A 34 -10.23 4.99 1.74
C ILE A 34 -9.71 4.03 2.82
N GLY A 35 -8.52 3.46 2.64
CA GLY A 35 -7.92 2.51 3.59
C GLY A 35 -7.54 3.15 4.92
N GLY A 36 -7.25 4.45 4.94
CA GLY A 36 -6.93 5.20 6.15
C GLY A 36 -8.08 5.30 7.16
N VAL A 37 -9.32 4.96 6.76
CA VAL A 37 -10.47 4.93 7.67
C VAL A 37 -10.21 4.11 8.94
N GLY A 38 -9.46 3.02 8.85
CA GLY A 38 -9.17 2.14 9.98
C GLY A 38 -8.44 2.80 11.13
N MET A 39 -7.60 3.78 10.85
CA MET A 39 -6.87 4.53 11.87
C MET A 39 -7.75 5.58 12.56
N TRP A 40 -8.64 6.21 11.80
CA TRP A 40 -9.42 7.35 12.27
C TRP A 40 -10.76 6.95 12.88
N SER A 41 -11.37 5.86 12.41
CA SER A 41 -12.67 5.39 12.91
C SER A 41 -12.63 4.99 14.38
N VAL A 42 -11.54 4.35 14.83
CA VAL A 42 -11.40 3.93 16.23
C VAL A 42 -11.35 5.11 17.19
N VAL A 43 -10.66 6.20 16.80
CA VAL A 43 -10.56 7.41 17.61
C VAL A 43 -11.93 8.06 17.82
N VAL A 44 -12.73 8.11 16.74
CA VAL A 44 -14.09 8.66 16.76
C VAL A 44 -15.05 7.77 17.54
N ALA A 45 -14.92 6.46 17.44
CA ALA A 45 -15.79 5.50 18.11
C ALA A 45 -15.45 5.34 19.61
N LEU A 46 -14.29 5.81 20.07
CA LEU A 46 -13.80 5.63 21.42
C LEU A 46 -14.79 6.05 22.52
N PRO A 47 -15.44 7.23 22.47
CA PRO A 47 -16.43 7.64 23.47
C PRO A 47 -17.66 6.71 23.49
N ALA A 48 -18.12 6.25 22.33
CA ALA A 48 -19.26 5.35 22.22
C ALA A 48 -18.93 3.94 22.77
N ILE A 49 -17.73 3.45 22.50
CA ILE A 49 -17.21 2.17 23.02
C ILE A 49 -17.07 2.26 24.54
N GLN A 50 -16.53 3.37 25.06
CA GLN A 50 -16.40 3.62 26.51
C GLN A 50 -17.76 3.59 27.22
N ALA A 51 -18.76 4.26 26.65
CA ALA A 51 -20.10 4.31 27.21
C ALA A 51 -20.79 2.93 27.19
N ASP A 52 -20.62 2.17 26.13
CA ASP A 52 -21.28 0.87 25.92
C ASP A 52 -20.73 -0.22 26.85
N PHE A 53 -19.41 -0.25 27.07
CA PHE A 53 -18.77 -1.23 27.95
C PHE A 53 -18.58 -0.76 29.39
N GLY A 54 -18.88 0.51 29.71
CA GLY A 54 -18.74 1.07 31.07
C GLY A 54 -17.32 1.05 31.61
N VAL A 55 -16.30 1.14 30.73
CA VAL A 55 -14.89 1.03 31.09
C VAL A 55 -14.22 2.39 31.32
N ALA A 56 -13.09 2.40 32.02
CA ALA A 56 -12.29 3.60 32.19
C ALA A 56 -11.74 4.09 30.84
N ARG A 57 -11.48 5.40 30.74
CA ARG A 57 -10.96 6.01 29.50
C ARG A 57 -9.63 5.42 29.05
N ALA A 58 -8.79 5.01 30.00
CA ALA A 58 -7.52 4.35 29.71
C ALA A 58 -7.72 3.00 29.02
N ASP A 59 -8.68 2.20 29.49
CA ASP A 59 -8.98 0.90 28.90
C ASP A 59 -9.64 1.05 27.52
N ALA A 60 -10.50 2.06 27.36
CA ALA A 60 -11.12 2.37 26.07
C ALA A 60 -10.09 2.75 24.99
N ALA A 61 -8.88 3.19 25.36
CA ALA A 61 -7.80 3.50 24.41
C ALA A 61 -7.03 2.25 23.90
N LEU A 62 -7.21 1.08 24.51
CA LEU A 62 -6.53 -0.17 24.13
C LEU A 62 -6.71 -0.53 22.65
N PRO A 63 -7.90 -0.44 22.04
CA PRO A 63 -8.07 -0.71 20.60
C PRO A 63 -7.18 0.15 19.72
N TYR A 64 -7.04 1.44 20.04
CA TYR A 64 -6.16 2.34 19.30
C TYR A 64 -4.68 1.97 19.46
N THR A 65 -4.24 1.69 20.69
CA THR A 65 -2.86 1.29 20.96
C THR A 65 -2.49 0.02 20.22
N LEU A 66 -3.36 -1.00 20.27
CA LEU A 66 -3.14 -2.24 19.54
C LEU A 66 -3.19 -2.03 18.01
N ALA A 67 -4.07 -1.13 17.52
CA ALA A 67 -4.09 -0.77 16.10
C ALA A 67 -2.76 -0.14 15.64
N MET A 68 -2.12 0.70 16.46
CA MET A 68 -0.80 1.27 16.17
C MET A 68 0.29 0.20 16.12
N ILE A 69 0.28 -0.74 17.06
CA ILE A 69 1.22 -1.87 17.07
C ILE A 69 1.00 -2.74 15.83
N GLY A 70 -0.26 -3.06 15.53
CA GLY A 70 -0.63 -3.83 14.33
C GLY A 70 -0.23 -3.13 13.04
N PHE A 71 -0.38 -1.80 12.97
CA PHE A 71 0.06 -1.01 11.83
C PHE A 71 1.58 -1.04 11.66
N ALA A 72 2.35 -0.92 12.73
CA ALA A 72 3.81 -0.96 12.69
C ALA A 72 4.33 -2.35 12.26
N CYS A 73 3.87 -3.41 12.92
CA CYS A 73 4.24 -4.79 12.59
C CYS A 73 3.74 -5.21 11.21
N GLY A 74 2.49 -4.85 10.90
CA GLY A 74 1.87 -5.07 9.61
C GLY A 74 2.62 -4.37 8.48
N GLY A 75 3.12 -3.16 8.70
CA GLY A 75 3.93 -2.42 7.73
C GLY A 75 5.17 -3.17 7.28
N VAL A 76 5.87 -3.80 8.22
CA VAL A 76 7.04 -4.65 7.91
C VAL A 76 6.63 -5.91 7.15
N ALA A 77 5.54 -6.57 7.56
CA ALA A 77 5.05 -7.77 6.90
C ALA A 77 4.54 -7.48 5.48
N MET A 78 3.72 -6.45 5.33
CA MET A 78 3.15 -6.03 4.03
C MET A 78 4.22 -5.48 3.08
N GLY A 79 5.25 -4.80 3.62
CA GLY A 79 6.41 -4.38 2.83
C GLY A 79 7.16 -5.57 2.24
N ARG A 80 7.51 -6.56 3.06
CA ARG A 80 8.15 -7.80 2.58
C ARG A 80 7.31 -8.56 1.56
N LEU A 81 5.99 -8.55 1.75
CA LEU A 81 5.05 -9.18 0.82
C LEU A 81 5.02 -8.42 -0.52
N ALA A 82 5.07 -7.09 -0.47
CA ALA A 82 5.16 -6.24 -1.66
C ALA A 82 6.45 -6.47 -2.44
N ASP A 83 7.59 -6.59 -1.74
CA ASP A 83 8.89 -6.87 -2.38
C ASP A 83 8.93 -8.23 -3.08
N ARG A 84 8.19 -9.22 -2.56
CA ARG A 84 8.19 -10.58 -3.09
C ARG A 84 7.15 -10.82 -4.18
N PHE A 85 5.96 -10.28 -4.03
CA PHE A 85 4.80 -10.58 -4.88
C PHE A 85 4.22 -9.36 -5.61
N GLY A 86 4.84 -8.18 -5.43
CA GLY A 86 4.32 -6.92 -5.96
C GLY A 86 3.22 -6.33 -5.08
N VAL A 87 2.86 -5.06 -5.38
CA VAL A 87 1.97 -4.23 -4.53
C VAL A 87 0.51 -4.71 -4.52
N ALA A 88 0.06 -5.41 -5.56
CA ALA A 88 -1.34 -5.87 -5.63
C ALA A 88 -1.70 -6.90 -4.56
N VAL A 89 -0.76 -7.79 -4.21
CA VAL A 89 -1.01 -8.86 -3.22
C VAL A 89 -1.20 -8.30 -1.80
N PRO A 90 -0.30 -7.47 -1.26
CA PRO A 90 -0.53 -6.88 0.06
C PRO A 90 -1.77 -5.98 0.10
N LEU A 91 -2.10 -5.26 -0.98
CA LEU A 91 -3.32 -4.46 -1.04
C LEU A 91 -4.58 -5.32 -0.98
N ALA A 92 -4.63 -6.42 -1.73
CA ALA A 92 -5.77 -7.35 -1.69
C ALA A 92 -5.90 -7.99 -0.29
N LEU A 93 -4.79 -8.48 0.28
CA LEU A 93 -4.78 -9.04 1.62
C LEU A 93 -5.17 -8.00 2.67
N GLY A 94 -4.64 -6.78 2.59
CA GLY A 94 -4.99 -5.68 3.47
C GLY A 94 -6.46 -5.31 3.40
N THR A 95 -7.05 -5.31 2.20
CA THR A 95 -8.50 -5.10 2.02
C THR A 95 -9.32 -6.18 2.72
N ILE A 96 -8.96 -7.45 2.56
CA ILE A 96 -9.63 -8.56 3.22
C ILE A 96 -9.52 -8.43 4.74
N LEU A 97 -8.33 -8.14 5.26
CA LEU A 97 -8.10 -7.95 6.68
C LEU A 97 -8.93 -6.78 7.25
N LEU A 98 -9.00 -5.66 6.53
CA LEU A 98 -9.83 -4.51 6.91
C LEU A 98 -11.31 -4.91 7.00
N VAL A 99 -11.84 -5.55 5.96
CA VAL A 99 -13.25 -5.97 5.93
C VAL A 99 -13.57 -6.91 7.08
N LEU A 100 -12.76 -7.96 7.26
CA LEU A 100 -12.93 -8.92 8.34
C LEU A 100 -12.80 -8.24 9.72
N GLY A 101 -11.87 -7.32 9.87
CA GLY A 101 -11.68 -6.57 11.10
C GLY A 101 -12.90 -5.72 11.45
N TYR A 102 -13.46 -5.00 10.49
CA TYR A 102 -14.65 -4.18 10.70
C TYR A 102 -15.90 -5.02 11.01
N LEU A 103 -16.08 -6.15 10.33
CA LEU A 103 -17.15 -7.09 10.64
C LEU A 103 -16.98 -7.69 12.05
N ALA A 104 -15.76 -8.08 12.41
CA ALA A 104 -15.48 -8.61 13.75
C ALA A 104 -15.77 -7.58 14.84
N VAL A 105 -15.37 -6.32 14.64
CA VAL A 105 -15.67 -5.22 15.57
C VAL A 105 -17.16 -4.97 15.70
N GLY A 106 -17.90 -4.98 14.60
CA GLY A 106 -19.35 -4.80 14.63
C GLY A 106 -20.12 -5.87 15.42
N HIS A 107 -19.56 -7.08 15.53
CA HIS A 107 -20.15 -8.20 16.28
C HIS A 107 -19.47 -8.44 17.64
N ALA A 108 -18.55 -7.59 18.05
CA ALA A 108 -17.82 -7.75 19.30
C ALA A 108 -18.73 -7.58 20.53
N SER A 109 -18.62 -8.51 21.48
CA SER A 109 -19.34 -8.50 22.75
C SER A 109 -18.47 -8.06 23.95
N SER A 110 -17.14 -7.91 23.73
CA SER A 110 -16.20 -7.48 24.77
C SER A 110 -15.17 -6.50 24.23
N LEU A 111 -14.63 -5.64 25.10
CA LEU A 111 -13.59 -4.68 24.77
C LEU A 111 -12.34 -5.36 24.19
N TRP A 112 -11.96 -6.53 24.72
CA TRP A 112 -10.80 -7.29 24.23
C TRP A 112 -10.96 -7.76 22.79
N GLN A 113 -12.17 -8.18 22.39
CA GLN A 113 -12.46 -8.55 21.02
C GLN A 113 -12.32 -7.34 20.08
N VAL A 114 -12.83 -6.17 20.50
CA VAL A 114 -12.66 -4.91 19.77
C VAL A 114 -11.18 -4.58 19.62
N ALA A 115 -10.42 -4.67 20.73
CA ALA A 115 -9.01 -4.33 20.77
C ALA A 115 -8.15 -5.26 19.87
N LEU A 116 -8.40 -6.57 19.95
CA LEU A 116 -7.70 -7.55 19.11
C LEU A 116 -8.06 -7.42 17.64
N ALA A 117 -9.33 -7.20 17.31
CA ALA A 117 -9.75 -6.99 15.92
C ALA A 117 -9.13 -5.71 15.33
N HIS A 118 -9.05 -4.62 16.10
CA HIS A 118 -8.36 -3.40 15.67
C HIS A 118 -6.85 -3.62 15.51
N GLY A 119 -6.20 -4.32 16.43
CA GLY A 119 -4.77 -4.57 16.37
C GLY A 119 -4.39 -5.51 15.22
N LEU A 120 -4.93 -6.73 15.24
CA LEU A 120 -4.50 -7.78 14.32
C LEU A 120 -5.04 -7.60 12.90
N LEU A 121 -6.28 -7.15 12.75
CA LEU A 121 -6.94 -7.10 11.45
C LEU A 121 -6.91 -5.69 10.86
N ILE A 122 -7.47 -4.69 11.56
CA ILE A 122 -7.60 -3.34 11.01
C ILE A 122 -6.24 -2.65 10.93
N GLY A 123 -5.42 -2.68 11.99
CA GLY A 123 -4.09 -2.07 11.99
C GLY A 123 -3.18 -2.65 10.92
N THR A 124 -3.09 -3.99 10.84
CA THR A 124 -2.32 -4.69 9.81
C THR A 124 -2.88 -4.41 8.40
N GLY A 125 -4.20 -4.41 8.24
CA GLY A 125 -4.86 -4.10 6.97
C GLY A 125 -4.58 -2.67 6.48
N CYS A 126 -4.64 -1.68 7.37
CA CYS A 126 -4.31 -0.28 7.06
C CYS A 126 -2.87 -0.10 6.59
N SER A 127 -1.92 -0.84 7.17
CA SER A 127 -0.51 -0.72 6.81
C SER A 127 -0.25 -1.06 5.34
N ALA A 128 -1.05 -1.95 4.75
CA ALA A 128 -0.95 -2.33 3.34
C ALA A 128 -1.29 -1.16 2.39
N THR A 129 -2.17 -0.25 2.82
CA THR A 129 -2.56 0.92 2.02
C THR A 129 -1.62 2.12 2.17
N PHE A 130 -0.59 2.01 3.01
CA PHE A 130 0.37 3.09 3.22
C PHE A 130 1.77 2.71 2.72
N GLY A 131 2.49 1.83 3.40
CA GLY A 131 3.88 1.49 3.09
C GLY A 131 4.12 0.99 1.65
N PRO A 132 3.43 -0.07 1.21
CA PRO A 132 3.56 -0.59 -0.14
C PRO A 132 3.23 0.41 -1.25
N LEU A 133 2.22 1.28 -1.05
CA LEU A 133 1.86 2.32 -2.02
C LEU A 133 2.94 3.40 -2.14
N MET A 134 3.54 3.81 -1.01
CA MET A 134 4.65 4.78 -1.03
C MET A 134 5.86 4.22 -1.78
N ALA A 135 6.21 2.96 -1.53
CA ALA A 135 7.29 2.28 -2.21
C ALA A 135 7.02 2.20 -3.73
N ASP A 136 5.82 1.79 -4.11
CA ASP A 136 5.42 1.68 -5.52
C ASP A 136 5.51 3.02 -6.25
N ILE A 137 4.91 4.08 -5.72
CA ILE A 137 4.96 5.42 -6.32
C ILE A 137 6.41 5.91 -6.47
N SER A 138 7.28 5.59 -5.53
CA SER A 138 8.69 5.97 -5.58
C SER A 138 9.45 5.37 -6.77
N HIS A 139 8.97 4.27 -7.35
CA HIS A 139 9.55 3.64 -8.54
C HIS A 139 9.05 4.23 -9.87
N TRP A 140 7.86 4.85 -9.87
CA TRP A 140 7.26 5.43 -11.07
C TRP A 140 7.71 6.85 -11.36
N PHE A 141 8.20 7.57 -10.35
CA PHE A 141 8.67 8.93 -10.49
C PHE A 141 10.17 9.02 -10.22
N MET A 142 10.95 9.43 -11.23
CA MET A 142 12.40 9.64 -11.11
C MET A 142 12.74 11.12 -10.86
N ARG A 143 12.18 12.02 -11.66
CA ARG A 143 12.48 13.46 -11.60
C ARG A 143 11.74 14.17 -10.48
N ARG A 144 10.47 13.78 -10.21
CA ARG A 144 9.59 14.41 -9.21
C ARG A 144 9.24 13.47 -8.05
N ARG A 145 10.13 12.54 -7.73
CA ARG A 145 9.91 11.48 -6.73
C ARG A 145 9.43 12.00 -5.38
N GLY A 146 10.09 13.06 -4.86
CA GLY A 146 9.73 13.63 -3.55
C GLY A 146 8.30 14.19 -3.55
N ILE A 147 7.93 14.94 -4.58
CA ILE A 147 6.58 15.52 -4.71
C ILE A 147 5.53 14.42 -4.83
N ALA A 148 5.78 13.39 -5.65
CA ALA A 148 4.84 12.30 -5.86
C ALA A 148 4.60 11.50 -4.56
N VAL A 149 5.66 11.18 -3.82
CA VAL A 149 5.56 10.49 -2.52
C VAL A 149 4.84 11.36 -1.49
N SER A 150 5.10 12.67 -1.44
CA SER A 150 4.40 13.58 -0.52
C SER A 150 2.90 13.67 -0.83
N ILE A 151 2.51 13.73 -2.11
CA ILE A 151 1.10 13.73 -2.53
C ILE A 151 0.45 12.39 -2.15
N ALA A 152 1.12 11.26 -2.37
CA ALA A 152 0.59 9.96 -1.97
C ALA A 152 0.40 9.86 -0.45
N ALA A 153 1.37 10.37 0.34
CA ALA A 153 1.27 10.42 1.80
C ALA A 153 0.13 11.34 2.28
N ALA A 154 -0.16 12.43 1.55
CA ALA A 154 -1.26 13.33 1.86
C ALA A 154 -2.63 12.62 1.84
N GLY A 155 -2.77 11.52 1.09
CA GLY A 155 -3.99 10.70 1.09
C GLY A 155 -4.40 10.22 2.49
N ASN A 156 -3.43 9.85 3.33
CA ASN A 156 -3.71 9.44 4.72
C ASN A 156 -4.17 10.61 5.61
N TYR A 157 -3.65 11.82 5.37
CA TYR A 157 -4.12 13.01 6.08
C TYR A 157 -5.50 13.47 5.59
N LEU A 158 -5.80 13.29 4.31
CA LEU A 158 -7.15 13.48 3.76
C LEU A 158 -8.14 12.51 4.41
N ALA A 159 -7.74 11.26 4.67
CA ALA A 159 -8.54 10.33 5.44
C ALA A 159 -8.89 10.88 6.82
N GLY A 160 -7.89 11.46 7.52
CA GLY A 160 -8.08 12.09 8.83
C GLY A 160 -8.99 13.31 8.83
N THR A 161 -9.18 13.97 7.71
CA THR A 161 -10.08 15.10 7.56
C THR A 161 -11.50 14.68 7.20
N ILE A 162 -11.62 13.68 6.31
CA ILE A 162 -12.91 13.28 5.74
C ILE A 162 -13.64 12.29 6.65
N TRP A 163 -12.95 11.26 7.15
CA TRP A 163 -13.59 10.18 7.88
C TRP A 163 -14.16 10.54 9.25
N PRO A 164 -13.52 11.35 10.11
CA PRO A 164 -14.06 11.67 11.42
C PRO A 164 -15.48 12.24 11.39
N PRO A 165 -15.81 13.29 10.60
CA PRO A 165 -17.16 13.82 10.55
C PRO A 165 -18.16 12.81 9.98
N VAL A 166 -17.76 12.04 8.97
CA VAL A 166 -18.63 11.00 8.36
C VAL A 166 -18.94 9.91 9.37
N VAL A 167 -17.91 9.34 10.00
CA VAL A 167 -18.06 8.26 11.00
C VAL A 167 -18.86 8.76 12.21
N GLN A 168 -18.61 9.98 12.70
CA GLN A 168 -19.34 10.56 13.81
C GLN A 168 -20.85 10.70 13.50
N HIS A 169 -21.18 11.14 12.29
CA HIS A 169 -22.57 11.24 11.86
C HIS A 169 -23.26 9.86 11.89
N PHE A 170 -22.64 8.84 11.32
CA PHE A 170 -23.23 7.49 11.31
C PHE A 170 -23.30 6.87 12.70
N ILE A 171 -22.32 7.12 13.56
CA ILE A 171 -22.36 6.65 14.97
C ILE A 171 -23.55 7.28 15.70
N SER A 172 -23.85 8.56 15.48
CA SER A 172 -24.96 9.24 16.14
C SER A 172 -26.34 8.76 15.67
N VAL A 173 -26.44 8.28 14.42
CA VAL A 173 -27.74 7.84 13.83
C VAL A 173 -27.96 6.33 14.01
N ALA A 174 -26.95 5.51 13.74
CA ALA A 174 -27.06 4.06 13.67
C ALA A 174 -26.33 3.31 14.80
N GLY A 175 -25.56 4.02 15.61
CA GLY A 175 -24.70 3.44 16.63
C GLY A 175 -23.35 2.94 16.07
N TRP A 176 -22.40 2.72 16.96
CA TRP A 176 -21.03 2.41 16.57
C TRP A 176 -20.88 1.02 15.92
N ARG A 177 -21.61 0.00 16.36
CA ARG A 177 -21.56 -1.35 15.79
C ARG A 177 -22.02 -1.39 14.33
N ALA A 178 -23.20 -0.83 14.05
CA ALA A 178 -23.75 -0.76 12.70
C ALA A 178 -22.86 0.08 11.76
N THR A 179 -22.28 1.15 12.28
CA THR A 179 -21.32 1.98 11.54
C THR A 179 -20.07 1.19 11.15
N HIS A 180 -19.50 0.38 12.03
CA HIS A 180 -18.35 -0.46 11.69
C HIS A 180 -18.69 -1.51 10.62
N VAL A 181 -19.83 -2.17 10.72
CA VAL A 181 -20.29 -3.09 9.67
C VAL A 181 -20.47 -2.36 8.34
N GLY A 182 -21.09 -1.19 8.37
CA GLY A 182 -21.27 -0.34 7.18
C GLY A 182 -19.96 0.06 6.52
N ILE A 183 -18.96 0.45 7.31
CA ILE A 183 -17.60 0.76 6.81
C ILE A 183 -16.97 -0.50 6.18
N GLY A 184 -17.10 -1.67 6.81
CA GLY A 184 -16.59 -2.92 6.26
C GLY A 184 -17.18 -3.25 4.88
N LEU A 185 -18.49 -3.11 4.72
CA LEU A 185 -19.18 -3.31 3.44
C LEU A 185 -18.78 -2.26 2.40
N PHE A 186 -18.65 -1.00 2.79
CA PHE A 186 -18.18 0.07 1.93
C PHE A 186 -16.74 -0.20 1.43
N LEU A 187 -15.84 -0.63 2.31
CA LEU A 187 -14.47 -0.99 1.93
C LEU A 187 -14.46 -2.17 0.96
N LEU A 188 -15.27 -3.18 1.18
CA LEU A 188 -15.41 -4.31 0.27
C LEU A 188 -15.82 -3.85 -1.12
N ALA A 189 -16.86 -3.01 -1.20
CA ALA A 189 -17.41 -2.52 -2.47
C ALA A 189 -16.47 -1.57 -3.23
N THR A 190 -15.67 -0.77 -2.52
CA THR A 190 -14.82 0.25 -3.14
C THR A 190 -13.38 -0.20 -3.35
N MET A 191 -12.76 -0.85 -2.37
CA MET A 191 -11.34 -1.22 -2.46
C MET A 191 -11.10 -2.42 -3.36
N LEU A 192 -12.01 -3.43 -3.36
CA LEU A 192 -11.84 -4.62 -4.22
C LEU A 192 -11.75 -4.27 -5.71
N PRO A 193 -12.69 -3.53 -6.31
CA PRO A 193 -12.58 -3.16 -7.73
C PRO A 193 -11.37 -2.26 -7.99
N LEU A 194 -11.01 -1.39 -7.05
CA LEU A 194 -9.85 -0.49 -7.19
C LEU A 194 -8.53 -1.27 -7.20
N VAL A 195 -8.39 -2.29 -6.36
CA VAL A 195 -7.23 -3.20 -6.36
C VAL A 195 -7.17 -4.02 -7.65
N PHE A 196 -8.31 -4.51 -8.15
CA PHE A 196 -8.36 -5.20 -9.46
C PHE A 196 -7.94 -4.30 -10.61
N LEU A 197 -8.35 -3.04 -10.60
CA LEU A 197 -7.97 -2.05 -11.59
C LEU A 197 -6.45 -1.78 -11.55
N LEU A 198 -5.89 -1.70 -10.36
CA LEU A 198 -4.46 -1.54 -10.16
C LEU A 198 -3.69 -2.77 -10.68
N ARG A 199 -4.16 -3.99 -10.40
CA ARG A 199 -3.56 -5.24 -10.85
C ARG A 199 -3.47 -5.35 -12.38
N ARG A 200 -4.55 -5.06 -13.09
CA ARG A 200 -4.57 -5.13 -14.57
C ARG A 200 -3.55 -4.19 -15.23
N ARG A 201 -3.22 -3.06 -14.59
CA ARG A 201 -2.23 -2.11 -15.11
C ARG A 201 -0.78 -2.49 -14.76
N ILE A 202 -0.55 -3.28 -13.70
CA ILE A 202 0.78 -3.76 -13.30
C ILE A 202 1.30 -4.83 -14.27
N GLU A 203 0.43 -5.69 -14.79
CA GLU A 203 0.83 -6.79 -15.70
C GLU A 203 1.43 -6.29 -17.02
N HIS A 204 1.09 -5.06 -17.46
CA HIS A 204 1.65 -4.47 -18.67
C HIS A 204 2.99 -3.74 -18.49
N HIS A 205 3.45 -3.54 -17.23
CA HIS A 205 4.62 -2.70 -16.93
C HIS A 205 5.65 -3.33 -16.01
N GLN A 206 5.68 -4.66 -15.87
CA GLN A 206 6.74 -5.30 -15.11
C GLN A 206 8.05 -5.19 -15.89
N PRO A 207 9.04 -4.38 -15.44
CA PRO A 207 10.38 -4.47 -15.98
C PRO A 207 10.87 -5.88 -15.69
N ALA A 208 11.53 -6.48 -16.67
CA ALA A 208 12.03 -7.86 -16.63
C ALA A 208 12.55 -8.22 -15.23
N SER A 209 12.04 -9.33 -14.69
CA SER A 209 12.28 -9.80 -13.33
C SER A 209 13.76 -9.68 -12.92
N PRO A 210 14.09 -9.49 -11.63
CA PRO A 210 15.48 -9.40 -11.16
C PRO A 210 16.34 -10.61 -11.52
N ALA A 211 15.72 -11.71 -11.96
CA ALA A 211 16.40 -12.85 -12.58
C ALA A 211 17.12 -12.48 -13.89
N ALA A 212 16.58 -11.57 -14.68
CA ALA A 212 17.20 -11.10 -15.92
C ALA A 212 18.48 -10.28 -15.65
N TRP A 213 18.53 -9.54 -14.55
CA TRP A 213 19.73 -8.82 -14.12
C TRP A 213 20.80 -9.76 -13.60
N ARG A 214 20.43 -10.84 -12.89
CA ARG A 214 21.38 -11.86 -12.41
C ARG A 214 22.02 -12.65 -13.55
N CYS A 215 21.28 -12.96 -14.60
CA CYS A 215 21.84 -13.63 -15.77
C CYS A 215 22.84 -12.75 -16.55
N ARG A 216 22.59 -11.45 -16.62
CA ARG A 216 23.48 -10.52 -17.34
C ARG A 216 24.79 -10.25 -16.59
N CYS A 217 24.76 -10.15 -15.26
CA CYS A 217 25.96 -10.05 -14.42
C CYS A 217 26.77 -11.34 -14.37
N ARG A 218 26.15 -12.53 -14.35
CA ARG A 218 26.87 -13.80 -14.32
C ARG A 218 27.70 -14.05 -15.57
N ARG A 219 27.25 -13.56 -16.71
CA ARG A 219 27.99 -13.74 -17.98
C ARG A 219 29.19 -12.79 -18.10
N CYS A 220 29.18 -11.65 -17.40
CA CYS A 220 30.33 -10.74 -17.36
C CYS A 220 31.43 -11.20 -16.38
N ILE A 221 31.07 -11.90 -15.29
CA ILE A 221 32.02 -12.34 -14.26
C ILE A 221 32.78 -13.64 -14.66
N SER A 222 32.25 -14.41 -15.60
CA SER A 222 32.88 -15.68 -16.03
C SER A 222 33.93 -15.54 -17.15
N SER A 223 34.23 -14.30 -17.58
CA SER A 223 35.28 -14.07 -18.56
C SER A 223 36.64 -13.85 -17.87
N PRO A 224 37.66 -14.68 -18.13
CA PRO A 224 38.98 -14.59 -17.48
C PRO A 224 39.74 -13.28 -17.81
N ILE A 225 39.27 -12.51 -18.79
CA ILE A 225 39.86 -11.24 -19.19
C ILE A 225 39.45 -10.09 -18.24
N ALA A 226 38.35 -10.20 -17.49
CA ALA A 226 37.90 -9.16 -16.57
C ALA A 226 38.81 -9.00 -15.33
N ALA A 227 39.56 -10.05 -14.96
CA ALA A 227 40.50 -10.01 -13.82
C ALA A 227 41.74 -9.17 -14.07
N ILE A 228 42.17 -8.98 -15.32
CA ILE A 228 43.37 -8.22 -15.68
C ILE A 228 43.08 -6.71 -15.86
N SER A 229 41.83 -6.34 -16.21
CA SER A 229 41.41 -4.94 -16.35
C SER A 229 41.12 -4.20 -15.05
N ALA A 230 41.00 -4.92 -13.93
CA ALA A 230 40.74 -4.29 -12.61
C ALA A 230 41.94 -3.61 -12.00
N MET A 231 43.14 -3.73 -12.60
CA MET A 231 44.40 -3.11 -12.13
C MET A 231 44.75 -1.81 -12.83
N ALA A 232 43.98 -1.31 -13.78
CA ALA A 232 44.24 -0.04 -14.46
C ALA A 232 43.33 1.09 -13.95
N PRO A 233 43.85 2.20 -13.43
CA PRO A 233 43.04 3.23 -12.76
C PRO A 233 42.40 4.24 -13.72
N ARG A 234 41.88 3.91 -14.87
CA ARG A 234 41.14 4.84 -15.74
C ARG A 234 40.49 4.14 -16.94
N ALA A 235 39.52 3.29 -16.73
CA ALA A 235 38.55 3.01 -17.80
C ALA A 235 37.27 2.48 -17.15
N ALA A 236 36.22 3.27 -17.12
CA ALA A 236 34.87 2.78 -16.81
C ALA A 236 34.51 1.64 -17.78
N PRO A 237 34.02 0.49 -17.30
CA PRO A 237 33.65 -0.60 -18.21
C PRO A 237 32.49 -0.17 -19.09
N ARG A 238 32.75 0.01 -20.38
CA ARG A 238 31.73 0.16 -21.44
C ARG A 238 30.97 -1.16 -21.64
N CYS A 239 30.30 -1.65 -20.61
CA CYS A 239 29.51 -2.89 -20.67
C CYS A 239 28.01 -2.67 -20.51
N CYS A 240 27.52 -1.49 -20.90
CA CYS A 240 26.09 -1.21 -21.02
C CYS A 240 25.85 -0.43 -22.32
N ARG A 241 25.78 -1.10 -23.42
CA ARG A 241 25.00 -0.75 -24.59
C ARG A 241 24.12 -1.91 -25.00
#